data_3dfa4f5044be0e7900daf444f7a6d34c
#
_entry.id   3dfa4f5044be0e7900daf444f7a6d34c
#
_cell.length_a   1.000
_cell.length_b   1.000
_cell.length_c   1.000
_cell.angle_alpha   90.00
_cell.angle_beta   90.00
_cell.angle_gamma   90.00
#
_symmetry.space_group_name_H-M   'P 1'
#
loop_
_entity.id
_entity.type
_entity.pdbx_description
1 polymer ?
#
loop_
_entity_poly.entity_id
_entity_poly.type
_entity_poly.pdbx_seq_one_letter_code
_entity_poly.pdbx_strand_id
1 'polypeptide(L)'
;TQIETQARTSFYRKWMPHVHVDYHEQGINSPYYFAPAAEPLHKVITPWQRKCQEHIGGFNATAFDIRGALYFTREIFDLFYPSYGDTWPMFHGAIGMTYEQGGSSRAGRSILTEIGDTLTLAYRIENHHATAIATISAAVHHKDQLLKEFSAYHRRNSEEPWGDYSAYLIPAEGNDEGKMVWLTEMLDKHGITYTTPRSAHKSVPALDYSTLLPTTVKPLKGDLLIDSRQPHSAILGVLFDPDPVLSDSLTYDITTWALPFAYGLKCYGLTSTTKSGGKFAYTIEKDEKKIESPYAWIVDYKTDEGTTILSQLMKTGDLVRVADTPFKSGGIEFDRGTLVITKRNNETLLDEIDEILDLADIEIAGLRVTRVNSGLSESGPDLGSEHFHFLKAPRVAVISGENVSSLSFGEVWHKFEQIYEYPVSVVKGMKRIDLDNYDVVVMPRGWYSLNETQMSELSSWVSEGGQLIAIGGACRSFADKEGWGLSRTGDEEDEMLREDEYDAHSKSDRFAPFALDTRMSVMDDIPGAVYKIGLDNTHPLAYGYGDSYLSIKT
;
A
#
# COMPACT_ATOMS: atom_id res chain seq x y z
N THR A 1 -5.70 5.91 3.80
CA THR A 1 -6.55 5.06 4.68
C THR A 1 -7.98 5.57 4.64
N GLN A 2 -8.97 4.70 4.40
CA GLN A 2 -10.40 5.07 4.34
C GLN A 2 -10.86 5.68 5.67
N ILE A 3 -11.73 6.69 5.59
CA ILE A 3 -12.23 7.42 6.79
C ILE A 3 -12.93 6.46 7.77
N GLU A 4 -13.69 5.50 7.25
CA GLU A 4 -14.37 4.47 8.04
C GLU A 4 -13.38 3.61 8.81
N THR A 5 -12.27 3.21 8.18
CA THR A 5 -11.20 2.44 8.83
C THR A 5 -10.53 3.25 9.93
N GLN A 6 -10.27 4.54 9.71
CA GLN A 6 -9.70 5.43 10.73
C GLN A 6 -10.64 5.57 11.94
N ALA A 7 -11.93 5.77 11.69
CA ALA A 7 -12.94 5.88 12.73
C ALA A 7 -13.05 4.58 13.55
N ARG A 8 -13.12 3.42 12.86
CA ARG A 8 -13.18 2.09 13.49
C ARG A 8 -11.94 1.81 14.33
N THR A 9 -10.73 2.05 13.78
CA THR A 9 -9.47 1.82 14.48
C THR A 9 -9.37 2.68 15.75
N SER A 10 -9.73 3.97 15.66
CA SER A 10 -9.75 4.88 16.81
C SER A 10 -10.70 4.40 17.89
N PHE A 11 -11.89 3.96 17.53
CA PHE A 11 -12.89 3.43 18.46
C PHE A 11 -12.45 2.11 19.09
N TYR A 12 -11.93 1.17 18.26
CA TYR A 12 -11.39 -0.12 18.71
C TYR A 12 -10.31 0.07 19.79
N ARG A 13 -9.36 0.97 19.56
CA ARG A 13 -8.28 1.26 20.52
C ARG A 13 -8.75 1.83 21.85
N LYS A 14 -9.89 2.52 21.88
CA LYS A 14 -10.50 2.98 23.15
C LYS A 14 -11.14 1.85 23.94
N TRP A 15 -11.75 0.89 23.26
CA TRP A 15 -12.46 -0.21 23.88
C TRP A 15 -11.57 -1.41 24.18
N MET A 16 -10.60 -1.69 23.31
CA MET A 16 -9.69 -2.83 23.42
C MET A 16 -10.43 -4.13 23.77
N PRO A 17 -11.31 -4.64 22.89
CA PRO A 17 -12.10 -5.82 23.17
C PRO A 17 -11.23 -7.07 23.33
N HIS A 18 -11.62 -8.00 24.19
CA HIS A 18 -10.90 -9.26 24.40
C HIS A 18 -11.24 -10.32 23.34
N VAL A 19 -12.43 -10.20 22.75
CA VAL A 19 -12.90 -11.06 21.66
C VAL A 19 -13.47 -10.18 20.57
N HIS A 20 -13.08 -10.45 19.33
CA HIS A 20 -13.54 -9.75 18.15
C HIS A 20 -13.97 -10.76 17.09
N VAL A 21 -15.14 -10.57 16.53
CA VAL A 21 -15.66 -11.41 15.43
C VAL A 21 -16.04 -10.51 14.27
N ASP A 22 -15.51 -10.82 13.10
CA ASP A 22 -15.89 -10.22 11.84
C ASP A 22 -16.85 -11.18 11.11
N TYR A 23 -18.07 -10.72 10.83
CA TYR A 23 -19.13 -11.53 10.22
C TYR A 23 -19.18 -11.27 8.73
N HIS A 24 -18.97 -12.31 7.95
CA HIS A 24 -18.87 -12.27 6.51
C HIS A 24 -19.77 -13.28 5.81
N GLU A 25 -19.88 -13.18 4.49
CA GLU A 25 -20.52 -14.16 3.63
C GLU A 25 -19.58 -14.57 2.48
N GLN A 26 -19.43 -15.86 2.30
CA GLN A 26 -18.66 -16.50 1.23
C GLN A 26 -19.57 -17.06 0.11
N GLY A 27 -19.03 -17.86 -0.80
CA GLY A 27 -19.76 -18.43 -1.94
C GLY A 27 -21.06 -19.14 -1.53
N ILE A 28 -22.11 -19.04 -2.38
CA ILE A 28 -23.46 -19.53 -2.09
C ILE A 28 -23.56 -21.03 -1.78
N ASN A 29 -22.62 -21.83 -2.28
CA ASN A 29 -22.57 -23.28 -2.10
C ASN A 29 -21.67 -23.71 -0.93
N SER A 30 -21.00 -22.76 -0.28
CA SER A 30 -20.08 -23.06 0.82
C SER A 30 -20.82 -23.33 2.12
N PRO A 31 -20.40 -24.35 2.92
CA PRO A 31 -20.85 -24.51 4.30
C PRO A 31 -20.43 -23.31 5.15
N TYR A 32 -20.91 -23.24 6.39
CA TYR A 32 -20.51 -22.18 7.31
C TYR A 32 -19.07 -22.37 7.81
N TYR A 33 -18.30 -21.27 7.89
CA TYR A 33 -16.97 -21.28 8.49
C TYR A 33 -16.98 -20.53 9.84
N PHE A 34 -16.25 -21.08 10.82
CA PHE A 34 -15.86 -20.39 12.05
C PHE A 34 -14.49 -20.90 12.54
N ALA A 35 -13.88 -20.13 13.45
CA ALA A 35 -12.60 -20.48 14.04
C ALA A 35 -12.61 -21.88 14.70
N PRO A 36 -11.45 -22.53 14.84
CA PRO A 36 -10.10 -22.01 14.63
C PRO A 36 -9.71 -21.87 13.16
N ALA A 37 -8.84 -20.88 12.91
CA ALA A 37 -8.31 -20.54 11.60
C ALA A 37 -7.38 -21.63 11.04
N ALA A 38 -7.12 -21.56 9.72
CA ALA A 38 -6.09 -22.34 9.05
C ALA A 38 -4.68 -21.84 9.35
N GLU A 39 -3.67 -22.67 9.09
CA GLU A 39 -2.28 -22.20 8.94
C GLU A 39 -2.13 -21.54 7.54
N PRO A 40 -1.22 -20.55 7.37
CA PRO A 40 -0.25 -20.09 8.36
C PRO A 40 -0.83 -19.11 9.38
N LEU A 41 -0.39 -19.21 10.62
CA LEU A 41 -0.66 -18.24 11.68
C LEU A 41 0.60 -17.43 11.94
N HIS A 42 0.48 -16.10 12.00
CA HIS A 42 1.63 -15.25 12.28
C HIS A 42 2.28 -15.58 13.64
N LYS A 43 3.62 -15.56 13.68
CA LYS A 43 4.43 -15.96 14.87
C LYS A 43 4.11 -15.19 16.15
N VAL A 44 3.56 -13.97 16.07
CA VAL A 44 3.18 -13.18 17.24
C VAL A 44 1.84 -13.59 17.86
N ILE A 45 1.06 -14.44 17.20
CA ILE A 45 -0.18 -15.00 17.75
C ILE A 45 0.19 -16.01 18.83
N THR A 46 -0.19 -15.70 20.06
CA THR A 46 0.20 -16.47 21.24
C THR A 46 -0.45 -17.86 21.29
N PRO A 47 0.17 -18.82 21.99
CA PRO A 47 -0.45 -20.14 22.22
C PRO A 47 -1.83 -20.05 22.88
N TRP A 48 -2.05 -19.06 23.74
CA TRP A 48 -3.35 -18.83 24.35
C TRP A 48 -4.39 -18.39 23.32
N GLN A 49 -4.07 -17.45 22.45
CA GLN A 49 -5.00 -16.98 21.42
C GLN A 49 -5.43 -18.13 20.52
N ARG A 50 -4.48 -18.97 20.06
CA ARG A 50 -4.76 -20.19 19.28
C ARG A 50 -5.71 -21.12 20.03
N LYS A 51 -5.39 -21.41 21.28
CA LYS A 51 -6.22 -22.29 22.12
C LYS A 51 -7.61 -21.73 22.40
N CYS A 52 -7.74 -20.43 22.59
CA CYS A 52 -9.01 -19.78 22.81
C CYS A 52 -9.92 -19.85 21.58
N GLN A 53 -9.35 -19.74 20.38
CA GLN A 53 -10.11 -20.00 19.13
C GLN A 53 -10.64 -21.43 19.09
N GLU A 54 -9.88 -22.44 19.52
CA GLU A 54 -10.35 -23.83 19.63
C GLU A 54 -11.51 -23.96 20.63
N HIS A 55 -11.41 -23.30 21.80
CA HIS A 55 -12.48 -23.30 22.78
C HIS A 55 -13.76 -22.68 22.25
N ILE A 56 -13.67 -21.49 21.63
CA ILE A 56 -14.84 -20.81 21.04
C ILE A 56 -15.42 -21.63 19.89
N GLY A 57 -14.54 -22.20 19.05
CA GLY A 57 -14.93 -23.10 17.96
C GLY A 57 -15.72 -24.32 18.44
N GLY A 58 -15.36 -24.89 19.60
CA GLY A 58 -16.09 -25.99 20.22
C GLY A 58 -17.54 -25.62 20.63
N PHE A 59 -17.75 -24.39 21.13
CA PHE A 59 -19.10 -23.89 21.41
C PHE A 59 -19.91 -23.69 20.12
N ASN A 60 -19.29 -23.14 19.08
CA ASN A 60 -19.91 -22.96 17.77
C ASN A 60 -20.27 -24.32 17.14
N ALA A 61 -19.35 -25.29 17.16
CA ALA A 61 -19.58 -26.64 16.67
C ALA A 61 -20.79 -27.28 17.37
N THR A 62 -20.86 -27.19 18.71
CA THR A 62 -22.00 -27.72 19.46
C THR A 62 -23.32 -27.10 19.01
N ALA A 63 -23.35 -25.77 18.76
CA ALA A 63 -24.56 -25.09 18.30
C ALA A 63 -24.98 -25.55 16.89
N PHE A 64 -24.03 -25.85 16.00
CA PHE A 64 -24.30 -26.32 14.63
C PHE A 64 -24.66 -27.81 14.60
N ASP A 65 -24.01 -28.65 15.42
CA ASP A 65 -24.32 -30.07 15.55
C ASP A 65 -25.78 -30.31 15.97
N ILE A 66 -26.25 -29.54 16.95
CA ILE A 66 -27.67 -29.62 17.41
C ILE A 66 -28.64 -29.26 16.29
N ARG A 67 -28.24 -28.36 15.38
CA ARG A 67 -29.05 -27.90 14.25
C ARG A 67 -28.91 -28.77 13.00
N GLY A 68 -27.94 -29.68 12.97
CA GLY A 68 -27.59 -30.47 11.78
C GLY A 68 -27.05 -29.57 10.63
N ALA A 69 -26.54 -28.39 10.94
CA ALA A 69 -26.01 -27.45 9.96
C ALA A 69 -24.56 -27.78 9.61
N LEU A 70 -24.19 -27.69 8.32
CA LEU A 70 -22.83 -27.98 7.87
C LEU A 70 -21.89 -26.80 8.16
N TYR A 71 -20.68 -27.13 8.61
CA TYR A 71 -19.62 -26.19 8.87
C TYR A 71 -18.24 -26.79 8.63
N PHE A 72 -17.23 -25.93 8.55
CA PHE A 72 -15.82 -26.31 8.52
C PHE A 72 -14.96 -25.36 9.34
N THR A 73 -13.76 -25.78 9.69
CA THR A 73 -12.73 -25.03 10.43
C THR A 73 -11.35 -25.40 9.89
N ARG A 74 -10.33 -24.62 10.16
CA ARG A 74 -8.93 -24.90 9.80
C ARG A 74 -8.66 -25.05 8.31
N GLU A 75 -9.48 -24.43 7.49
CA GLU A 75 -9.35 -24.45 6.04
C GLU A 75 -9.51 -23.03 5.50
N ILE A 76 -8.81 -22.68 4.44
CA ILE A 76 -8.87 -21.41 3.66
C ILE A 76 -8.41 -20.20 4.47
N PHE A 77 -9.11 -19.83 5.54
CA PHE A 77 -8.91 -18.57 6.26
C PHE A 77 -7.78 -18.68 7.27
N ASP A 78 -6.64 -18.08 6.94
CA ASP A 78 -5.46 -18.01 7.80
C ASP A 78 -5.40 -16.70 8.62
N LEU A 79 -4.41 -16.54 9.49
CA LEU A 79 -4.20 -15.34 10.30
C LEU A 79 -2.74 -14.86 10.16
N PHE A 80 -2.33 -14.60 8.94
CA PHE A 80 -0.96 -14.20 8.64
C PHE A 80 -0.88 -12.72 8.24
N TYR A 81 -1.64 -12.29 7.23
CA TYR A 81 -1.63 -10.92 6.73
C TYR A 81 -2.32 -9.94 7.69
N PRO A 82 -1.68 -8.79 8.05
CA PRO A 82 -2.12 -7.96 9.17
C PRO A 82 -3.34 -7.07 8.94
N SER A 83 -3.92 -7.00 7.75
CA SER A 83 -4.95 -6.00 7.46
C SER A 83 -6.39 -6.48 7.60
N TYR A 84 -6.62 -7.76 7.88
CA TYR A 84 -7.97 -8.30 8.01
C TYR A 84 -8.64 -8.01 9.34
N GLY A 85 -9.99 -8.06 9.34
CA GLY A 85 -10.81 -7.80 10.50
C GLY A 85 -10.65 -8.79 11.65
N ASP A 86 -10.11 -9.96 11.41
CA ASP A 86 -9.78 -10.98 12.40
C ASP A 86 -8.30 -10.97 12.81
N THR A 87 -7.39 -10.80 11.86
CA THR A 87 -5.93 -10.88 12.09
C THR A 87 -5.42 -9.64 12.83
N TRP A 88 -5.83 -8.44 12.42
CA TRP A 88 -5.42 -7.20 13.07
C TRP A 88 -5.77 -7.14 14.57
N PRO A 89 -6.97 -7.56 15.05
CA PRO A 89 -7.28 -7.68 16.46
C PRO A 89 -6.37 -8.62 17.24
N MET A 90 -5.89 -9.72 16.61
CA MET A 90 -4.95 -10.66 17.24
C MET A 90 -3.64 -9.96 17.64
N PHE A 91 -3.17 -9.01 16.82
CA PHE A 91 -1.96 -8.24 17.10
C PHE A 91 -2.16 -7.13 18.13
N HIS A 92 -3.39 -6.93 18.58
CA HIS A 92 -3.77 -6.08 19.70
C HIS A 92 -4.22 -6.85 20.94
N GLY A 93 -3.97 -8.16 20.98
CA GLY A 93 -4.22 -9.02 22.13
C GLY A 93 -5.63 -9.60 22.22
N ALA A 94 -6.53 -9.26 21.32
CA ALA A 94 -7.85 -9.87 21.24
C ALA A 94 -7.78 -11.30 20.68
N ILE A 95 -8.88 -12.03 20.83
CA ILE A 95 -9.17 -13.25 20.08
C ILE A 95 -9.95 -12.81 18.83
N GLY A 96 -9.25 -12.59 17.74
CA GLY A 96 -9.83 -12.22 16.45
C GLY A 96 -10.32 -13.45 15.69
N MET A 97 -11.46 -13.36 15.04
CA MET A 97 -12.06 -14.46 14.28
C MET A 97 -12.91 -13.91 13.15
N THR A 98 -12.91 -14.60 12.01
CA THR A 98 -13.90 -14.41 10.95
C THR A 98 -14.89 -15.56 10.97
N TYR A 99 -16.16 -15.25 10.73
CA TYR A 99 -17.25 -16.23 10.54
C TYR A 99 -17.87 -15.98 9.18
N GLU A 100 -17.92 -17.04 8.35
CA GLU A 100 -18.34 -16.94 6.97
C GLU A 100 -19.59 -17.81 6.71
N GLN A 101 -20.69 -17.15 6.35
CA GLN A 101 -21.90 -17.82 5.91
C GLN A 101 -21.93 -17.94 4.38
N GLY A 102 -22.29 -19.09 3.84
CA GLY A 102 -22.59 -19.18 2.41
C GLY A 102 -23.70 -18.21 2.03
N GLY A 103 -23.49 -17.42 0.95
CA GLY A 103 -24.47 -16.39 0.59
C GLY A 103 -23.92 -15.35 -0.37
N SER A 104 -23.14 -14.42 0.13
CA SER A 104 -22.59 -13.25 -0.58
C SER A 104 -23.66 -12.36 -1.26
N SER A 105 -23.24 -11.40 -2.03
CA SER A 105 -24.12 -10.45 -2.74
C SER A 105 -25.15 -11.08 -3.68
N ARG A 106 -24.99 -12.37 -4.04
CA ARG A 106 -25.85 -13.07 -4.99
C ARG A 106 -27.06 -13.74 -4.35
N ALA A 107 -27.01 -14.05 -3.05
CA ALA A 107 -28.07 -14.84 -2.40
C ALA A 107 -29.39 -14.08 -2.25
N GLY A 108 -29.37 -12.76 -2.13
CA GLY A 108 -30.57 -11.95 -1.95
C GLY A 108 -31.43 -12.46 -0.80
N ARG A 109 -32.74 -12.63 -1.03
CA ARG A 109 -33.67 -13.19 -0.05
C ARG A 109 -33.67 -14.71 -0.03
N SER A 110 -33.40 -15.34 -1.17
CA SER A 110 -33.21 -16.78 -1.33
C SER A 110 -32.56 -17.09 -2.67
N ILE A 111 -31.79 -18.17 -2.72
CA ILE A 111 -31.15 -18.68 -3.93
C ILE A 111 -31.14 -20.21 -3.89
N LEU A 112 -31.28 -20.84 -5.06
CA LEU A 112 -31.12 -22.29 -5.20
C LEU A 112 -29.62 -22.63 -5.25
N THR A 113 -29.16 -23.51 -4.38
CA THR A 113 -27.79 -24.01 -4.37
C THR A 113 -27.59 -25.10 -5.43
N GLU A 114 -26.35 -25.46 -5.73
CA GLU A 114 -26.04 -26.53 -6.72
C GLU A 114 -26.54 -27.91 -6.32
N ILE A 115 -26.72 -28.15 -5.01
CA ILE A 115 -27.30 -29.43 -4.50
C ILE A 115 -28.83 -29.44 -4.50
N GLY A 116 -29.48 -28.37 -4.98
CA GLY A 116 -30.92 -28.24 -5.06
C GLY A 116 -31.64 -27.73 -3.82
N ASP A 117 -30.90 -27.35 -2.77
CA ASP A 117 -31.46 -26.68 -1.57
C ASP A 117 -31.69 -25.21 -1.81
N THR A 118 -32.63 -24.63 -1.08
CA THR A 118 -32.89 -23.18 -1.09
C THR A 118 -32.21 -22.50 0.09
N LEU A 119 -31.13 -21.80 -0.18
CA LEU A 119 -30.46 -20.95 0.81
C LEU A 119 -31.27 -19.68 1.04
N THR A 120 -31.91 -19.54 2.22
CA THR A 120 -32.75 -18.39 2.55
C THR A 120 -32.02 -17.37 3.43
N LEU A 121 -32.45 -16.10 3.38
CA LEU A 121 -31.94 -15.07 4.27
C LEU A 121 -32.19 -15.42 5.76
N ALA A 122 -33.36 -16.01 6.07
CA ALA A 122 -33.69 -16.45 7.43
C ALA A 122 -32.66 -17.46 7.96
N TYR A 123 -32.34 -18.49 7.17
CA TYR A 123 -31.34 -19.50 7.56
C TYR A 123 -29.95 -18.87 7.78
N ARG A 124 -29.54 -17.94 6.93
CA ARG A 124 -28.24 -17.22 7.08
C ARG A 124 -28.19 -16.39 8.37
N ILE A 125 -29.26 -15.66 8.66
CA ILE A 125 -29.39 -14.89 9.91
C ILE A 125 -29.35 -15.80 11.13
N GLU A 126 -30.06 -16.93 11.09
CA GLU A 126 -30.10 -17.88 12.20
C GLU A 126 -28.73 -18.50 12.48
N ASN A 127 -27.93 -18.79 11.46
CA ASN A 127 -26.57 -19.31 11.65
C ASN A 127 -25.63 -18.27 12.27
N HIS A 128 -25.64 -17.03 11.79
CA HIS A 128 -24.88 -15.94 12.41
C HIS A 128 -25.33 -15.65 13.84
N HIS A 129 -26.63 -15.68 14.11
CA HIS A 129 -27.15 -15.53 15.45
C HIS A 129 -26.70 -16.68 16.37
N ALA A 130 -26.73 -17.92 15.89
CA ALA A 130 -26.29 -19.09 16.67
C ALA A 130 -24.80 -18.97 17.08
N THR A 131 -23.92 -18.62 16.15
CA THR A 131 -22.50 -18.41 16.46
C THR A 131 -22.26 -17.20 17.37
N ALA A 132 -23.04 -16.12 17.23
CA ALA A 132 -22.95 -14.98 18.12
C ALA A 132 -23.25 -15.37 19.58
N ILE A 133 -24.35 -16.11 19.83
CA ILE A 133 -24.73 -16.57 21.17
C ILE A 133 -23.71 -17.59 21.71
N ALA A 134 -23.23 -18.53 20.85
CA ALA A 134 -22.22 -19.50 21.25
C ALA A 134 -20.90 -18.83 21.64
N THR A 135 -20.45 -17.84 20.87
CA THR A 135 -19.23 -17.05 21.17
C THR A 135 -19.38 -16.27 22.48
N ILE A 136 -20.52 -15.61 22.73
CA ILE A 136 -20.79 -14.94 24.00
C ILE A 136 -20.75 -15.94 25.16
N SER A 137 -21.36 -17.11 25.00
CA SER A 137 -21.36 -18.17 26.01
C SER A 137 -19.95 -18.68 26.31
N ALA A 138 -19.13 -18.88 25.28
CA ALA A 138 -17.72 -19.24 25.43
C ALA A 138 -16.92 -18.15 26.16
N ALA A 139 -17.12 -16.87 25.79
CA ALA A 139 -16.45 -15.75 26.43
C ALA A 139 -16.82 -15.62 27.92
N VAL A 140 -18.09 -15.83 28.27
CA VAL A 140 -18.54 -15.86 29.68
C VAL A 140 -17.90 -17.03 30.42
N HIS A 141 -17.85 -18.22 29.80
CA HIS A 141 -17.22 -19.40 30.40
C HIS A 141 -15.74 -19.19 30.69
N HIS A 142 -15.02 -18.54 29.77
CA HIS A 142 -13.58 -18.33 29.87
C HIS A 142 -13.17 -16.92 30.36
N LYS A 143 -14.10 -16.13 30.91
CA LYS A 143 -13.90 -14.71 31.26
C LYS A 143 -12.64 -14.42 32.07
N ASP A 144 -12.38 -15.21 33.10
CA ASP A 144 -11.25 -14.97 34.02
C ASP A 144 -9.91 -15.22 33.32
N GLN A 145 -9.86 -16.24 32.46
CA GLN A 145 -8.68 -16.52 31.65
C GLN A 145 -8.48 -15.46 30.56
N LEU A 146 -9.54 -15.02 29.88
CA LEU A 146 -9.48 -13.93 28.91
C LEU A 146 -8.89 -12.66 29.52
N LEU A 147 -9.37 -12.23 30.68
CA LEU A 147 -8.88 -11.05 31.40
C LEU A 147 -7.40 -11.20 31.80
N LYS A 148 -7.02 -12.36 32.33
CA LYS A 148 -5.64 -12.67 32.75
C LYS A 148 -4.68 -12.62 31.56
N GLU A 149 -5.00 -13.31 30.47
CA GLU A 149 -4.12 -13.43 29.32
C GLU A 149 -4.02 -12.11 28.53
N PHE A 150 -5.11 -11.34 28.41
CA PHE A 150 -5.09 -10.02 27.82
C PHE A 150 -4.16 -9.07 28.60
N SER A 151 -4.25 -9.07 29.94
CA SER A 151 -3.34 -8.29 30.78
C SER A 151 -1.88 -8.76 30.65
N ALA A 152 -1.64 -10.07 30.58
CA ALA A 152 -0.32 -10.64 30.41
C ALA A 152 0.28 -10.28 29.04
N TYR A 153 -0.52 -10.28 27.97
CA TYR A 153 -0.13 -9.90 26.62
C TYR A 153 0.46 -8.48 26.59
N HIS A 154 -0.27 -7.49 27.12
CA HIS A 154 0.18 -6.09 27.11
C HIS A 154 1.37 -5.82 28.03
N ARG A 155 1.46 -6.54 29.17
CA ARG A 155 2.63 -6.46 30.06
C ARG A 155 3.87 -6.99 29.35
N ARG A 156 3.78 -8.18 28.73
CA ARG A 156 4.87 -8.75 27.96
C ARG A 156 5.35 -7.81 26.85
N ASN A 157 4.41 -7.21 26.10
CA ASN A 157 4.74 -6.26 25.06
C ASN A 157 5.57 -5.05 25.55
N SER A 158 5.35 -4.63 26.80
CA SER A 158 6.08 -3.53 27.41
C SER A 158 7.47 -3.93 27.95
N GLU A 159 7.65 -5.21 28.24
CA GLU A 159 8.89 -5.74 28.83
C GLU A 159 9.86 -6.30 27.78
N GLU A 160 9.33 -6.91 26.72
CA GLU A 160 10.10 -7.61 25.70
C GLU A 160 9.67 -7.20 24.29
N PRO A 161 10.61 -7.04 23.34
CA PRO A 161 10.27 -6.82 21.95
C PRO A 161 9.63 -8.08 21.34
N TRP A 162 8.74 -7.87 20.36
CA TRP A 162 8.39 -8.89 19.39
C TRP A 162 9.30 -8.76 18.18
N GLY A 163 9.84 -9.87 17.69
CA GLY A 163 10.80 -9.88 16.59
C GLY A 163 12.26 -9.72 17.08
N ASP A 164 13.14 -9.51 16.12
CA ASP A 164 14.59 -9.64 16.31
C ASP A 164 15.27 -8.31 16.70
N TYR A 165 14.51 -7.19 16.69
CA TYR A 165 15.06 -5.85 16.87
C TYR A 165 14.54 -5.20 18.15
N SER A 166 15.49 -4.62 18.90
CA SER A 166 15.19 -3.86 20.12
C SER A 166 14.57 -2.49 19.83
N ALA A 167 14.83 -1.95 18.64
CA ALA A 167 14.27 -0.70 18.16
C ALA A 167 14.41 -0.60 16.63
N TYR A 168 13.65 0.32 16.03
CA TYR A 168 13.81 0.69 14.62
C TYR A 168 14.28 2.14 14.55
N LEU A 169 15.24 2.40 13.64
CA LEU A 169 15.79 3.72 13.38
C LEU A 169 15.52 4.10 11.93
N ILE A 170 14.89 5.24 11.73
CA ILE A 170 14.65 5.81 10.41
C ILE A 170 15.39 7.15 10.37
N PRO A 171 16.52 7.24 9.64
CA PRO A 171 17.28 8.46 9.52
C PRO A 171 16.45 9.59 8.92
N ALA A 172 16.62 10.82 9.43
CA ALA A 172 16.06 12.00 8.78
C ALA A 172 16.79 12.29 7.45
N GLU A 173 18.12 12.09 7.45
CA GLU A 173 18.94 12.33 6.27
C GLU A 173 18.72 11.22 5.22
N GLY A 174 18.39 11.63 4.01
CA GLY A 174 18.22 10.74 2.85
C GLY A 174 16.88 9.99 2.83
N ASN A 175 15.93 10.37 3.68
CA ASN A 175 14.54 9.98 3.59
C ASN A 175 13.67 11.18 3.19
N ASP A 176 12.59 10.90 2.49
CA ASP A 176 11.59 11.89 2.12
C ASP A 176 10.74 12.29 3.34
N GLU A 177 10.59 13.60 3.53
CA GLU A 177 9.91 14.19 4.69
C GLU A 177 8.44 13.86 4.73
N GLY A 178 7.75 13.96 3.62
CA GLY A 178 6.32 13.64 3.51
C GLY A 178 6.05 12.18 3.83
N LYS A 179 6.88 11.27 3.32
CA LYS A 179 6.77 9.84 3.61
C LYS A 179 7.03 9.52 5.10
N MET A 180 7.94 10.26 5.74
CA MET A 180 8.14 10.13 7.19
C MET A 180 6.92 10.61 7.99
N VAL A 181 6.25 11.66 7.54
CA VAL A 181 4.98 12.11 8.15
C VAL A 181 3.91 11.04 7.97
N TRP A 182 3.72 10.49 6.77
CA TRP A 182 2.77 9.40 6.54
C TRP A 182 3.05 8.18 7.42
N LEU A 183 4.33 7.83 7.60
CA LEU A 183 4.70 6.76 8.52
C LEU A 183 4.32 7.10 9.96
N THR A 184 4.65 8.30 10.46
CA THR A 184 4.31 8.69 11.83
C THR A 184 2.80 8.77 12.07
N GLU A 185 2.02 9.22 11.09
CA GLU A 185 0.55 9.15 11.15
C GLU A 185 0.04 7.70 11.24
N MET A 186 0.65 6.79 10.48
CA MET A 186 0.30 5.37 10.56
C MET A 186 0.65 4.80 11.94
N LEU A 187 1.80 5.14 12.50
CA LEU A 187 2.18 4.75 13.86
C LEU A 187 1.19 5.29 14.90
N ASP A 188 0.79 6.55 14.79
CA ASP A 188 -0.21 7.17 15.67
C ASP A 188 -1.57 6.48 15.60
N LYS A 189 -2.02 6.10 14.39
CA LYS A 189 -3.26 5.33 14.19
C LYS A 189 -3.23 3.97 14.89
N HIS A 190 -2.06 3.35 15.00
CA HIS A 190 -1.85 2.09 15.74
C HIS A 190 -1.49 2.30 17.23
N GLY A 191 -1.27 3.54 17.68
CA GLY A 191 -0.85 3.87 19.05
C GLY A 191 0.60 3.51 19.35
N ILE A 192 1.41 3.34 18.33
CA ILE A 192 2.84 3.08 18.43
C ILE A 192 3.55 4.37 18.80
N THR A 193 4.31 4.36 19.89
CA THR A 193 5.07 5.51 20.36
C THR A 193 6.46 5.55 19.72
N TYR A 194 6.91 6.76 19.44
CA TYR A 194 8.20 7.03 18.83
C TYR A 194 8.85 8.29 19.41
N THR A 195 10.16 8.40 19.28
CA THR A 195 10.98 9.48 19.84
C THR A 195 12.09 9.84 18.87
N THR A 196 12.97 10.77 19.25
CA THR A 196 14.27 10.94 18.62
C THR A 196 15.38 10.37 19.52
N PRO A 197 16.56 9.96 19.00
CA PRO A 197 17.70 9.63 19.84
C PRO A 197 18.13 10.79 20.71
N ARG A 198 18.50 10.53 21.97
CA ARG A 198 18.85 11.57 22.95
C ARG A 198 20.06 12.41 22.56
N SER A 199 21.04 11.81 21.90
CA SER A 199 22.27 12.45 21.44
C SER A 199 22.88 11.58 20.32
N ALA A 200 23.85 12.12 19.58
CA ALA A 200 24.63 11.29 18.67
C ALA A 200 25.32 10.17 19.47
N HIS A 201 24.93 8.94 19.21
CA HIS A 201 25.45 7.77 19.88
C HIS A 201 26.68 7.21 19.17
N LYS A 202 27.37 6.28 19.84
CA LYS A 202 28.32 5.39 19.15
C LYS A 202 27.55 4.56 18.13
N SER A 203 28.22 4.11 17.08
CA SER A 203 27.65 3.18 16.14
C SER A 203 27.09 1.96 16.84
N VAL A 204 25.90 1.55 16.47
CA VAL A 204 25.19 0.38 17.03
C VAL A 204 24.98 -0.66 15.93
N PRO A 205 25.04 -1.96 16.28
CA PRO A 205 24.75 -3.03 15.32
C PRO A 205 23.29 -2.98 14.87
N ALA A 206 23.08 -3.18 13.57
CA ALA A 206 21.77 -3.11 12.95
C ALA A 206 21.67 -4.04 11.73
N LEU A 207 20.45 -4.30 11.30
CA LEU A 207 20.14 -4.78 9.96
C LEU A 207 19.79 -3.56 9.08
N ASP A 208 20.39 -3.46 7.92
CA ASP A 208 19.99 -2.48 6.89
C ASP A 208 18.85 -3.06 6.04
N TYR A 209 17.70 -2.41 6.06
CA TYR A 209 16.52 -2.85 5.29
C TYR A 209 16.71 -2.78 3.77
N SER A 210 17.61 -1.90 3.30
CA SER A 210 17.86 -1.76 1.86
C SER A 210 18.63 -2.92 1.24
N THR A 211 19.40 -3.63 2.07
CA THR A 211 20.28 -4.74 1.65
C THR A 211 19.96 -6.05 2.34
N LEU A 212 19.19 -6.02 3.44
CA LEU A 212 18.96 -7.13 4.38
C LEU A 212 20.25 -7.72 4.94
N LEU A 213 21.31 -6.91 5.05
CA LEU A 213 22.61 -7.33 5.56
C LEU A 213 22.92 -6.66 6.92
N PRO A 214 23.64 -7.36 7.80
CA PRO A 214 24.15 -6.77 9.03
C PRO A 214 25.06 -5.57 8.76
N THR A 215 24.87 -4.50 9.51
CA THR A 215 25.64 -3.25 9.42
C THR A 215 25.80 -2.60 10.80
N THR A 216 26.40 -1.42 10.82
CA THR A 216 26.41 -0.53 11.99
C THR A 216 25.91 0.85 11.59
N VAL A 217 25.02 1.43 12.37
CA VAL A 217 24.48 2.75 12.15
C VAL A 217 24.75 3.66 13.35
N LYS A 218 24.96 4.95 13.10
CA LYS A 218 25.13 5.97 14.13
C LYS A 218 23.83 6.77 14.27
N PRO A 219 23.01 6.55 15.31
CA PRO A 219 21.80 7.33 15.53
C PRO A 219 22.12 8.81 15.76
N LEU A 220 21.40 9.70 15.09
CA LEU A 220 21.56 11.14 15.18
C LEU A 220 20.32 11.79 15.84
N LYS A 221 20.53 12.98 16.43
CA LYS A 221 19.42 13.77 16.96
C LYS A 221 18.59 14.30 15.77
N GLY A 222 17.41 13.87 15.60
CA GLY A 222 16.57 14.20 14.44
C GLY A 222 16.05 12.95 13.72
N ASP A 223 16.74 11.83 13.89
CA ASP A 223 16.24 10.54 13.39
C ASP A 223 14.96 10.13 14.15
N LEU A 224 14.11 9.38 13.49
CA LEU A 224 12.95 8.74 14.11
C LEU A 224 13.40 7.43 14.77
N LEU A 225 13.18 7.31 16.07
CA LEU A 225 13.50 6.13 16.86
C LEU A 225 12.21 5.52 17.43
N ILE A 226 11.98 4.24 17.16
CA ILE A 226 10.83 3.48 17.63
C ILE A 226 11.34 2.34 18.52
N ASP A 227 11.19 2.46 19.85
CA ASP A 227 11.55 1.38 20.78
C ASP A 227 10.53 0.23 20.65
N SER A 228 11.01 -1.00 20.51
CA SER A 228 10.14 -2.16 20.35
C SER A 228 9.45 -2.57 21.65
N ARG A 229 9.90 -2.11 22.83
CA ARG A 229 9.28 -2.39 24.12
C ARG A 229 8.23 -1.33 24.45
N GLN A 230 7.02 -1.60 24.06
CA GLN A 230 5.86 -0.72 24.26
C GLN A 230 4.56 -1.54 24.22
N PRO A 231 3.43 -1.04 24.72
CA PRO A 231 2.16 -1.79 24.76
C PRO A 231 1.72 -2.38 23.40
N HIS A 232 2.12 -1.73 22.30
CA HIS A 232 1.81 -2.14 20.92
C HIS A 232 3.01 -2.82 20.22
N SER A 233 3.92 -3.43 20.98
CA SER A 233 5.12 -4.12 20.46
C SER A 233 4.78 -5.18 19.40
N ALA A 234 3.72 -5.95 19.61
CA ALA A 234 3.36 -7.01 18.68
C ALA A 234 3.00 -6.48 17.29
N ILE A 235 2.07 -5.51 17.21
CA ILE A 235 1.72 -4.90 15.93
C ILE A 235 2.90 -4.14 15.31
N LEU A 236 3.75 -3.50 16.11
CA LEU A 236 4.99 -2.89 15.61
C LEU A 236 5.90 -3.93 14.98
N GLY A 237 6.14 -5.06 15.66
CA GLY A 237 6.96 -6.16 15.14
C GLY A 237 6.41 -6.72 13.82
N VAL A 238 5.09 -6.84 13.71
CA VAL A 238 4.41 -7.29 12.47
C VAL A 238 4.59 -6.28 11.34
N LEU A 239 4.32 -5.00 11.60
CA LEU A 239 4.36 -3.94 10.58
C LEU A 239 5.79 -3.62 10.09
N PHE A 240 6.80 -4.02 10.85
CA PHE A 240 8.21 -3.77 10.52
C PHE A 240 9.00 -5.06 10.25
N ASP A 241 8.35 -6.23 10.17
CA ASP A 241 9.04 -7.47 9.86
C ASP A 241 9.51 -7.46 8.39
N PRO A 242 10.83 -7.41 8.13
CA PRO A 242 11.34 -7.36 6.76
C PRO A 242 11.28 -8.71 6.05
N ASP A 243 11.15 -9.81 6.81
CA ASP A 243 11.19 -11.18 6.31
C ASP A 243 10.24 -12.06 7.12
N PRO A 244 8.91 -11.92 6.91
CA PRO A 244 7.93 -12.73 7.61
C PRO A 244 8.07 -14.22 7.24
N VAL A 245 8.14 -15.08 8.24
CA VAL A 245 8.28 -16.52 8.05
C VAL A 245 6.92 -17.20 8.07
N LEU A 246 6.59 -17.91 7.00
CA LEU A 246 5.39 -18.73 6.90
C LEU A 246 5.58 -20.05 7.67
N SER A 247 4.58 -20.45 8.45
CA SER A 247 4.50 -21.78 9.06
C SER A 247 4.02 -22.86 8.08
N ASP A 248 3.31 -22.44 7.03
CA ASP A 248 2.88 -23.26 5.89
C ASP A 248 3.11 -22.47 4.59
N SER A 249 3.37 -23.15 3.48
CA SER A 249 3.57 -22.54 2.17
C SER A 249 2.26 -22.20 1.45
N LEU A 250 1.12 -22.67 1.95
CA LEU A 250 -0.19 -22.33 1.40
C LEU A 250 -0.76 -21.09 2.11
N THR A 251 -0.72 -19.97 1.44
CA THR A 251 -1.47 -18.76 1.80
C THR A 251 -1.99 -18.13 0.52
N TYR A 252 -3.18 -17.57 0.59
CA TYR A 252 -3.79 -16.85 -0.54
C TYR A 252 -3.43 -15.36 -0.54
N ASP A 253 -2.64 -14.93 0.43
CA ASP A 253 -2.36 -13.54 0.69
C ASP A 253 -0.94 -13.11 0.40
N ILE A 254 -0.73 -11.78 0.48
CA ILE A 254 0.58 -11.14 0.41
C ILE A 254 1.43 -11.62 1.58
N THR A 255 2.66 -12.05 1.31
CA THR A 255 3.58 -12.59 2.31
C THR A 255 4.57 -11.58 2.85
N THR A 256 4.63 -10.35 2.31
CA THR A 256 5.44 -9.25 2.83
C THR A 256 4.72 -7.91 2.72
N TRP A 257 4.88 -7.06 3.74
CA TRP A 257 4.15 -5.79 3.88
C TRP A 257 4.91 -4.74 4.68
N ALA A 258 6.18 -4.96 5.02
CA ALA A 258 6.91 -4.09 5.94
C ALA A 258 6.80 -2.61 5.54
N LEU A 259 6.35 -1.77 6.47
CA LEU A 259 6.10 -0.34 6.23
C LEU A 259 7.31 0.42 5.67
N PRO A 260 8.57 0.16 6.13
CA PRO A 260 9.72 0.80 5.51
C PRO A 260 9.83 0.54 4.00
N PHE A 261 9.51 -0.67 3.55
CA PHE A 261 9.49 -1.00 2.12
C PHE A 261 8.31 -0.33 1.41
N ALA A 262 7.12 -0.39 2.01
CA ALA A 262 5.91 0.19 1.42
C ALA A 262 6.01 1.71 1.23
N TYR A 263 6.68 2.41 2.15
CA TYR A 263 6.94 3.85 2.04
C TYR A 263 8.26 4.18 1.31
N GLY A 264 9.09 3.19 0.98
CA GLY A 264 10.39 3.42 0.36
C GLY A 264 11.36 4.20 1.26
N LEU A 265 11.33 3.94 2.56
CA LEU A 265 12.15 4.62 3.56
C LEU A 265 13.40 3.80 3.91
N LYS A 266 14.53 4.45 4.06
CA LYS A 266 15.71 3.86 4.70
C LYS A 266 15.37 3.56 6.16
N CYS A 267 15.56 2.33 6.57
CA CYS A 267 15.28 1.87 7.92
C CYS A 267 16.36 0.91 8.39
N TYR A 268 16.63 0.93 9.69
CA TYR A 268 17.57 0.02 10.36
C TYR A 268 16.90 -0.67 11.54
N GLY A 269 16.94 -1.99 11.57
CA GLY A 269 16.54 -2.79 12.72
C GLY A 269 17.69 -2.88 13.73
N LEU A 270 17.61 -2.19 14.86
CA LEU A 270 18.67 -2.15 15.87
C LEU A 270 18.63 -3.40 16.75
N THR A 271 19.76 -4.09 16.90
CA THR A 271 19.86 -5.27 17.78
C THR A 271 20.15 -4.91 19.24
N SER A 272 20.39 -3.63 19.53
CA SER A 272 20.60 -3.11 20.88
C SER A 272 19.81 -1.83 21.12
N THR A 273 19.50 -1.57 22.40
CA THR A 273 18.73 -0.40 22.78
C THR A 273 19.50 0.90 22.63
N THR A 274 18.83 1.91 22.15
CA THR A 274 19.33 3.29 22.05
C THR A 274 18.52 4.18 23.00
N LYS A 275 19.21 5.12 23.69
CA LYS A 275 18.51 6.02 24.63
C LYS A 275 17.58 6.98 23.87
N SER A 276 16.32 6.93 24.25
CA SER A 276 15.31 7.88 23.77
C SER A 276 15.61 9.31 24.24
N GLY A 277 15.40 10.27 23.35
CA GLY A 277 15.45 11.69 23.59
C GLY A 277 14.06 12.29 23.83
N GLY A 278 13.79 13.41 23.20
CA GLY A 278 12.48 14.07 23.23
C GLY A 278 11.47 13.44 22.26
N LYS A 279 10.28 14.02 22.22
CA LYS A 279 9.28 13.70 21.21
C LYS A 279 9.90 13.98 19.83
N PHE A 280 9.76 13.03 18.92
CA PHE A 280 10.06 13.30 17.52
C PHE A 280 9.04 14.33 17.02
N ALA A 281 9.51 15.41 16.49
CA ALA A 281 8.70 16.40 15.82
C ALA A 281 9.41 16.72 14.51
N TYR A 282 8.67 16.62 13.45
CA TYR A 282 9.12 17.11 12.18
C TYR A 282 9.17 18.65 12.25
N THR A 283 10.30 19.23 11.98
CA THR A 283 10.42 20.68 11.88
C THR A 283 10.44 21.00 10.38
N ILE A 284 9.30 21.42 9.85
CA ILE A 284 9.28 22.05 8.52
C ILE A 284 10.09 23.34 8.66
N GLU A 285 11.28 23.37 8.08
CA GLU A 285 12.01 24.62 7.94
C GLU A 285 11.23 25.50 6.96
N LYS A 286 10.40 26.37 7.51
CA LYS A 286 9.71 27.37 6.72
C LYS A 286 10.72 28.43 6.28
N ASP A 287 10.67 28.80 5.02
CA ASP A 287 11.40 29.96 4.55
C ASP A 287 10.82 31.22 5.23
N GLU A 288 11.50 31.72 6.30
CA GLU A 288 11.02 32.85 7.11
C GLU A 288 10.96 34.17 6.32
N LYS A 289 11.50 34.21 5.10
CA LYS A 289 11.51 35.40 4.26
C LYS A 289 10.37 35.39 3.27
N LYS A 290 9.18 35.80 3.70
CA LYS A 290 8.09 36.08 2.76
C LYS A 290 8.51 37.25 1.84
N ILE A 291 8.79 36.91 0.57
CA ILE A 291 9.04 37.89 -0.49
C ILE A 291 7.68 38.32 -1.04
N GLU A 292 7.28 39.57 -0.85
CA GLU A 292 5.95 40.07 -1.22
C GLU A 292 5.64 40.05 -2.73
N SER A 293 6.65 40.06 -3.59
CA SER A 293 6.46 40.03 -5.04
C SER A 293 7.65 39.34 -5.70
N PRO A 294 7.71 38.00 -5.65
CA PRO A 294 8.85 37.25 -6.16
C PRO A 294 8.93 37.33 -7.69
N TYR A 295 10.13 37.10 -8.22
CA TYR A 295 10.33 36.83 -9.64
C TYR A 295 9.74 35.48 -10.06
N ALA A 296 9.90 34.48 -9.17
CA ALA A 296 9.37 33.14 -9.37
C ALA A 296 9.13 32.41 -8.04
N TRP A 297 8.26 31.42 -8.09
CA TRP A 297 8.06 30.38 -7.08
C TRP A 297 8.65 29.07 -7.61
N ILE A 298 9.41 28.40 -6.75
CA ILE A 298 10.05 27.10 -7.03
C ILE A 298 9.47 26.09 -6.08
N VAL A 299 8.85 25.02 -6.61
CA VAL A 299 8.22 23.96 -5.83
C VAL A 299 9.00 22.67 -6.03
N ASP A 300 9.53 22.11 -4.94
CA ASP A 300 10.26 20.84 -4.97
C ASP A 300 9.28 19.68 -5.16
N TYR A 301 9.28 19.12 -6.36
CA TYR A 301 8.33 18.10 -6.79
C TYR A 301 8.88 16.69 -6.47
N LYS A 302 8.55 16.16 -5.29
CA LYS A 302 9.02 14.84 -4.84
C LYS A 302 7.91 13.92 -4.33
N THR A 303 6.70 14.43 -4.15
CA THR A 303 5.60 13.70 -3.51
C THR A 303 4.29 13.81 -4.28
N ASP A 304 3.31 13.00 -3.88
CA ASP A 304 1.93 13.08 -4.39
C ASP A 304 1.31 14.47 -4.20
N GLU A 305 1.65 15.13 -3.11
CA GLU A 305 1.18 16.48 -2.79
C GLU A 305 1.68 17.50 -3.81
N GLY A 306 2.91 17.33 -4.31
CA GLY A 306 3.43 18.15 -5.42
C GLY A 306 2.56 18.02 -6.69
N THR A 307 2.05 16.81 -6.96
CA THR A 307 1.11 16.57 -8.07
C THR A 307 -0.24 17.25 -7.83
N THR A 308 -0.74 17.25 -6.59
CA THR A 308 -1.98 17.95 -6.23
C THR A 308 -1.84 19.46 -6.46
N ILE A 309 -0.73 20.05 -6.02
CA ILE A 309 -0.44 21.48 -6.26
C ILE A 309 -0.34 21.78 -7.75
N LEU A 310 0.38 20.96 -8.52
CA LEU A 310 0.45 21.10 -9.97
C LEU A 310 -0.94 21.04 -10.61
N SER A 311 -1.80 20.13 -10.16
CA SER A 311 -3.18 20.03 -10.64
C SER A 311 -3.98 21.30 -10.35
N GLN A 312 -3.86 21.86 -9.15
CA GLN A 312 -4.55 23.10 -8.76
C GLN A 312 -4.07 24.29 -9.63
N LEU A 313 -2.77 24.47 -9.78
CA LEU A 313 -2.19 25.49 -10.65
C LEU A 313 -2.64 25.34 -12.12
N MET A 314 -2.69 24.12 -12.64
CA MET A 314 -3.16 23.89 -14.01
C MET A 314 -4.65 24.18 -14.20
N LYS A 315 -5.49 23.97 -13.16
CA LYS A 315 -6.93 24.29 -13.22
C LYS A 315 -7.18 25.79 -13.28
N THR A 316 -6.38 26.59 -12.62
CA THR A 316 -6.47 28.05 -12.67
C THR A 316 -5.93 28.64 -13.98
N GLY A 317 -5.22 27.81 -14.75
CA GLY A 317 -4.65 28.21 -16.05
C GLY A 317 -3.23 28.76 -15.94
N ASP A 318 -2.56 28.52 -14.81
CA ASP A 318 -1.20 28.94 -14.57
C ASP A 318 -0.21 28.28 -15.53
N LEU A 319 0.75 29.03 -15.99
CA LEU A 319 1.87 28.53 -16.79
C LEU A 319 2.98 28.05 -15.88
N VAL A 320 3.02 26.74 -15.67
CA VAL A 320 4.03 26.05 -14.89
C VAL A 320 5.10 25.48 -15.79
N ARG A 321 6.35 25.55 -15.37
CA ARG A 321 7.48 24.90 -16.03
C ARG A 321 8.06 23.80 -15.15
N VAL A 322 8.71 22.81 -15.77
CA VAL A 322 9.45 21.76 -15.08
C VAL A 322 10.91 21.80 -15.49
N ALA A 323 11.82 21.67 -14.52
CA ALA A 323 13.25 21.59 -14.75
C ALA A 323 13.66 20.18 -15.21
N ASP A 324 14.44 20.08 -16.29
CA ASP A 324 15.04 18.82 -16.75
C ASP A 324 16.49 18.63 -16.27
N THR A 325 17.07 19.66 -15.68
CA THR A 325 18.46 19.73 -15.23
C THR A 325 18.51 20.32 -13.81
N PRO A 326 19.33 19.76 -12.91
CA PRO A 326 19.50 20.33 -11.57
C PRO A 326 20.05 21.76 -11.62
N PHE A 327 19.62 22.59 -10.67
CA PHE A 327 20.04 23.99 -10.56
C PHE A 327 20.05 24.46 -9.10
N LYS A 328 20.69 25.60 -8.86
CA LYS A 328 20.72 26.23 -7.54
C LYS A 328 20.15 27.64 -7.61
N SER A 329 19.17 27.94 -6.78
CA SER A 329 18.54 29.27 -6.71
C SER A 329 18.11 29.58 -5.28
N GLY A 330 18.30 30.83 -4.83
CA GLY A 330 17.99 31.25 -3.47
C GLY A 330 18.78 30.52 -2.38
N GLY A 331 19.96 30.01 -2.70
CA GLY A 331 20.81 29.24 -1.79
C GLY A 331 20.45 27.74 -1.69
N ILE A 332 19.40 27.30 -2.39
CA ILE A 332 18.87 25.92 -2.34
C ILE A 332 19.18 25.20 -3.65
N GLU A 333 19.58 23.94 -3.54
CA GLU A 333 19.76 23.04 -4.69
C GLU A 333 18.44 22.32 -5.01
N PHE A 334 18.08 22.30 -6.29
CA PHE A 334 16.88 21.69 -6.83
C PHE A 334 17.22 20.64 -7.87
N ASP A 335 16.48 19.55 -7.84
CA ASP A 335 16.64 18.43 -8.77
C ASP A 335 15.74 18.55 -10.01
N ARG A 336 15.90 17.59 -10.94
CA ARG A 336 14.98 17.39 -12.05
C ARG A 336 13.55 17.15 -11.55
N GLY A 337 12.59 17.64 -12.28
CA GLY A 337 11.18 17.57 -11.90
C GLY A 337 10.70 18.75 -11.06
N THR A 338 11.59 19.59 -10.56
CA THR A 338 11.23 20.79 -9.82
C THR A 338 10.34 21.71 -10.66
N LEU A 339 9.23 22.15 -10.07
CA LEU A 339 8.29 23.06 -10.74
C LEU A 339 8.72 24.52 -10.55
N VAL A 340 8.60 25.30 -11.61
CA VAL A 340 8.92 26.72 -11.59
C VAL A 340 7.76 27.52 -12.17
N ILE A 341 7.21 28.41 -11.37
CA ILE A 341 6.16 29.34 -11.74
C ILE A 341 6.78 30.76 -11.78
N THR A 342 6.90 31.34 -12.97
CA THR A 342 7.43 32.69 -13.12
C THR A 342 6.31 33.71 -13.10
N LYS A 343 6.58 34.89 -12.53
CA LYS A 343 5.63 36.02 -12.57
C LYS A 343 5.24 36.40 -14.00
N ARG A 344 6.20 36.35 -14.93
CA ARG A 344 5.95 36.61 -16.35
C ARG A 344 5.01 35.55 -16.94
N ASN A 345 3.97 35.98 -17.63
CA ASN A 345 2.87 35.22 -18.23
C ASN A 345 1.83 34.69 -17.21
N ASN A 346 1.98 35.02 -15.93
CA ASN A 346 1.02 34.72 -14.87
C ASN A 346 0.55 36.00 -14.14
N GLU A 347 0.75 37.18 -14.74
CA GLU A 347 0.54 38.47 -14.09
C GLU A 347 -0.90 38.70 -13.58
N THR A 348 -1.88 38.01 -14.15
CA THR A 348 -3.28 38.10 -13.76
C THR A 348 -3.71 37.09 -12.70
N LEU A 349 -2.85 36.14 -12.34
CA LEU A 349 -3.12 34.99 -11.46
C LEU A 349 -2.24 34.97 -10.20
N LEU A 350 -1.53 36.08 -9.92
CA LEU A 350 -0.53 36.12 -8.84
C LEU A 350 -1.15 35.91 -7.45
N ASP A 351 -2.35 36.43 -7.22
CA ASP A 351 -3.04 36.28 -5.94
C ASP A 351 -3.48 34.82 -5.72
N GLU A 352 -3.98 34.14 -6.77
CA GLU A 352 -4.36 32.73 -6.74
C GLU A 352 -3.15 31.81 -6.55
N ILE A 353 -2.04 32.11 -7.23
CA ILE A 353 -0.76 31.37 -7.07
C ILE A 353 -0.27 31.48 -5.63
N ASP A 354 -0.23 32.69 -5.07
CA ASP A 354 0.19 32.90 -3.69
C ASP A 354 -0.74 32.18 -2.70
N GLU A 355 -2.06 32.20 -2.92
CA GLU A 355 -3.02 31.49 -2.06
C GLU A 355 -2.78 29.97 -2.10
N ILE A 356 -2.69 29.36 -3.29
CA ILE A 356 -2.43 27.92 -3.46
C ILE A 356 -1.08 27.54 -2.79
N LEU A 357 -0.02 28.30 -3.04
CA LEU A 357 1.30 27.95 -2.57
C LEU A 357 1.53 28.28 -1.08
N ASP A 358 0.88 29.31 -0.54
CA ASP A 358 0.91 29.61 0.90
C ASP A 358 0.17 28.53 1.70
N LEU A 359 -0.99 28.05 1.23
CA LEU A 359 -1.70 26.93 1.84
C LEU A 359 -0.85 25.65 1.79
N ALA A 360 -0.26 25.35 0.64
CA ALA A 360 0.59 24.19 0.45
C ALA A 360 1.81 24.18 1.39
N ASP A 361 2.49 25.32 1.55
CA ASP A 361 3.66 25.49 2.41
C ASP A 361 3.31 25.35 3.92
N ILE A 362 2.04 25.60 4.27
CA ILE A 362 1.55 25.50 5.65
C ILE A 362 1.04 24.08 5.98
N GLU A 363 0.33 23.46 5.06
CA GLU A 363 -0.47 22.26 5.32
C GLU A 363 0.22 20.97 4.87
N ILE A 364 1.16 21.05 3.92
CA ILE A 364 1.76 19.88 3.30
C ILE A 364 3.18 19.66 3.82
N ALA A 365 3.34 18.63 4.63
CA ALA A 365 4.65 18.21 5.10
C ALA A 365 5.50 17.64 3.96
N GLY A 366 6.76 18.08 3.87
CA GLY A 366 7.69 17.64 2.83
C GLY A 366 7.59 18.40 1.50
N LEU A 367 6.60 19.27 1.34
CA LEU A 367 6.56 20.20 0.21
C LEU A 367 7.26 21.50 0.60
N ARG A 368 8.20 21.93 -0.23
CA ARG A 368 8.91 23.20 -0.05
C ARG A 368 8.58 24.15 -1.19
N VAL A 369 8.09 25.32 -0.84
CA VAL A 369 7.90 26.44 -1.78
C VAL A 369 8.96 27.50 -1.51
N THR A 370 9.83 27.74 -2.48
CA THR A 370 10.88 28.76 -2.37
C THR A 370 10.56 29.93 -3.28
N ARG A 371 10.53 31.14 -2.72
CA ARG A 371 10.32 32.37 -3.46
C ARG A 371 11.66 33.01 -3.78
N VAL A 372 11.89 33.39 -5.04
CA VAL A 372 13.16 34.01 -5.49
C VAL A 372 12.90 35.33 -6.20
N ASN A 373 13.84 36.29 -6.01
CA ASN A 373 13.76 37.63 -6.61
C ASN A 373 14.52 37.75 -7.94
N SER A 374 15.17 36.70 -8.38
CA SER A 374 16.00 36.69 -9.58
C SER A 374 15.78 35.43 -10.39
N GLY A 375 15.80 35.55 -11.72
CA GLY A 375 15.87 34.44 -12.62
C GLY A 375 17.29 33.93 -12.87
N LEU A 376 18.31 34.58 -12.29
CA LEU A 376 19.71 34.16 -12.37
C LEU A 376 19.96 33.09 -11.32
N SER A 377 20.39 31.91 -11.75
CA SER A 377 20.75 30.78 -10.91
C SER A 377 22.18 30.91 -10.39
N GLU A 378 22.45 30.41 -9.19
CA GLU A 378 23.81 30.40 -8.60
C GLU A 378 24.66 29.29 -9.24
N SER A 379 24.03 28.24 -9.72
CA SER A 379 24.63 27.20 -10.56
C SER A 379 23.55 26.46 -11.37
N GLY A 380 23.95 25.84 -12.46
CA GLY A 380 23.01 25.22 -13.41
C GLY A 380 22.35 26.24 -14.33
N PRO A 381 21.25 25.88 -15.02
CA PRO A 381 20.56 26.76 -15.95
C PRO A 381 19.77 27.87 -15.23
N ASP A 382 19.72 29.05 -15.85
CA ASP A 382 18.88 30.18 -15.40
C ASP A 382 17.39 29.87 -15.65
N LEU A 383 16.48 30.43 -14.82
CA LEU A 383 15.04 30.11 -14.86
C LEU A 383 14.33 30.43 -16.19
N GLY A 384 14.97 31.16 -17.08
CA GLY A 384 14.49 31.44 -18.43
C GLY A 384 15.05 30.53 -19.53
N SER A 385 15.91 29.58 -19.18
CA SER A 385 16.60 28.67 -20.08
C SER A 385 15.65 27.66 -20.72
N GLU A 386 16.08 27.03 -21.83
CA GLU A 386 15.38 25.93 -22.49
C GLU A 386 15.27 24.65 -21.64
N HIS A 387 16.06 24.56 -20.56
CA HIS A 387 15.96 23.49 -19.56
C HIS A 387 14.73 23.58 -18.64
N PHE A 388 13.89 24.58 -18.82
CA PHE A 388 12.63 24.76 -18.11
C PHE A 388 11.46 24.65 -19.10
N HIS A 389 10.86 23.46 -19.19
CA HIS A 389 9.81 23.15 -20.16
C HIS A 389 8.42 23.51 -19.63
N PHE A 390 7.62 24.16 -20.47
CA PHE A 390 6.21 24.41 -20.11
C PHE A 390 5.43 23.10 -20.02
N LEU A 391 4.69 22.97 -18.95
CA LEU A 391 3.72 21.89 -18.80
C LEU A 391 2.38 22.31 -19.39
N LYS A 392 1.73 21.37 -20.07
CA LYS A 392 0.38 21.53 -20.62
C LYS A 392 -0.57 20.68 -19.79
N ALA A 393 -1.69 21.26 -19.35
CA ALA A 393 -2.76 20.52 -18.69
C ALA A 393 -3.33 19.44 -19.65
N PRO A 394 -3.14 18.13 -19.37
CA PRO A 394 -3.56 17.09 -20.30
C PRO A 394 -5.06 16.81 -20.22
N ARG A 395 -5.70 16.52 -21.33
CA ARG A 395 -7.03 15.96 -21.39
C ARG A 395 -6.92 14.44 -21.23
N VAL A 396 -7.38 13.93 -20.09
CA VAL A 396 -7.20 12.52 -19.70
C VAL A 396 -8.48 11.72 -19.91
N ALA A 397 -8.40 10.60 -20.63
CA ALA A 397 -9.45 9.59 -20.69
C ALA A 397 -9.08 8.35 -19.86
N VAL A 398 -10.01 7.82 -19.09
CA VAL A 398 -9.88 6.55 -18.37
C VAL A 398 -10.90 5.56 -18.94
N ILE A 399 -10.41 4.42 -19.43
CA ILE A 399 -11.28 3.41 -20.04
C ILE A 399 -11.99 2.61 -18.95
N SER A 400 -13.30 2.42 -19.15
CA SER A 400 -14.19 1.63 -18.30
C SER A 400 -14.96 0.59 -19.11
N GLY A 401 -15.64 -0.37 -18.49
CA GLY A 401 -16.50 -1.33 -19.16
C GLY A 401 -16.49 -2.71 -18.55
N GLU A 402 -17.20 -3.65 -19.17
CA GLU A 402 -17.44 -5.00 -18.62
C GLU A 402 -16.17 -5.84 -18.41
N ASN A 403 -15.16 -5.64 -19.25
CA ASN A 403 -13.89 -6.38 -19.19
C ASN A 403 -12.78 -5.62 -18.46
N VAL A 404 -13.10 -4.50 -17.84
CA VAL A 404 -12.17 -3.68 -17.06
C VAL A 404 -12.38 -3.99 -15.58
N SER A 405 -11.30 -4.22 -14.86
CA SER A 405 -11.33 -4.40 -13.41
C SER A 405 -11.89 -3.14 -12.75
N SER A 406 -12.99 -3.28 -12.03
CA SER A 406 -13.59 -2.17 -11.29
C SER A 406 -12.69 -1.63 -10.18
N LEU A 407 -11.85 -2.49 -9.60
CA LEU A 407 -10.86 -2.10 -8.59
C LEU A 407 -9.78 -1.23 -9.23
N SER A 408 -9.14 -1.71 -10.29
CA SER A 408 -8.08 -0.95 -10.98
C SER A 408 -8.61 0.36 -11.59
N PHE A 409 -9.82 0.34 -12.16
CA PHE A 409 -10.48 1.57 -12.59
C PHE A 409 -10.70 2.53 -11.41
N GLY A 410 -11.20 2.01 -10.29
CA GLY A 410 -11.45 2.78 -9.08
C GLY A 410 -10.18 3.41 -8.50
N GLU A 411 -9.05 2.71 -8.51
CA GLU A 411 -7.75 3.23 -8.09
C GLU A 411 -7.32 4.42 -8.95
N VAL A 412 -7.37 4.29 -10.27
CA VAL A 412 -7.04 5.36 -11.21
C VAL A 412 -7.96 6.57 -11.02
N TRP A 413 -9.27 6.34 -11.03
CA TRP A 413 -10.26 7.40 -10.86
C TRP A 413 -10.09 8.13 -9.52
N HIS A 414 -9.94 7.38 -8.41
CA HIS A 414 -9.74 7.93 -7.08
C HIS A 414 -8.46 8.78 -7.01
N LYS A 415 -7.36 8.29 -7.62
CA LYS A 415 -6.08 9.00 -7.62
C LYS A 415 -6.20 10.34 -8.35
N PHE A 416 -6.82 10.34 -9.53
CA PHE A 416 -7.00 11.58 -10.29
C PHE A 416 -8.00 12.53 -9.65
N GLU A 417 -9.23 12.08 -9.38
CA GLU A 417 -10.30 12.99 -8.98
C GLU A 417 -10.37 13.27 -7.47
N GLN A 418 -9.96 12.32 -6.62
CA GLN A 418 -10.06 12.48 -5.17
C GLN A 418 -8.74 12.90 -4.51
N ILE A 419 -7.59 12.52 -5.07
CA ILE A 419 -6.28 12.87 -4.51
C ILE A 419 -5.69 14.07 -5.22
N TYR A 420 -5.57 14.01 -6.56
CA TYR A 420 -5.00 15.11 -7.34
C TYR A 420 -6.02 16.20 -7.66
N GLU A 421 -7.30 15.94 -7.41
CA GLU A 421 -8.42 16.81 -7.81
C GLU A 421 -8.39 17.19 -9.29
N TYR A 422 -7.87 16.31 -10.15
CA TYR A 422 -7.74 16.52 -11.58
C TYR A 422 -8.87 15.80 -12.34
N PRO A 423 -9.65 16.51 -13.19
CA PRO A 423 -10.79 15.91 -13.86
C PRO A 423 -10.36 14.91 -14.95
N VAL A 424 -11.06 13.78 -15.02
CA VAL A 424 -10.86 12.79 -16.07
C VAL A 424 -12.17 12.48 -16.80
N SER A 425 -12.06 12.12 -18.08
CA SER A 425 -13.19 11.64 -18.88
C SER A 425 -13.30 10.13 -18.77
N VAL A 426 -14.42 9.63 -18.25
CA VAL A 426 -14.68 8.18 -18.20
C VAL A 426 -15.29 7.72 -19.52
N VAL A 427 -14.56 6.87 -20.25
CA VAL A 427 -14.97 6.39 -21.59
C VAL A 427 -15.30 4.90 -21.54
N LYS A 428 -16.51 4.53 -21.96
CA LYS A 428 -16.96 3.13 -21.98
C LYS A 428 -16.40 2.38 -23.20
N GLY A 429 -15.31 1.65 -23.00
CA GLY A 429 -14.66 0.81 -24.01
C GLY A 429 -13.98 1.58 -25.14
N MET A 430 -13.03 0.95 -25.79
CA MET A 430 -12.21 1.55 -26.86
C MET A 430 -12.98 1.84 -28.16
N LYS A 431 -14.15 1.26 -28.37
CA LYS A 431 -14.93 1.46 -29.61
C LYS A 431 -15.58 2.84 -29.74
N ARG A 432 -15.63 3.61 -28.66
CA ARG A 432 -16.34 4.89 -28.59
C ARG A 432 -15.43 6.07 -28.30
N ILE A 433 -14.13 5.83 -28.18
CA ILE A 433 -13.17 6.89 -27.93
C ILE A 433 -12.85 7.63 -29.22
N ASP A 434 -12.92 8.93 -29.16
CA ASP A 434 -12.36 9.84 -30.15
C ASP A 434 -11.02 10.34 -29.60
N LEU A 435 -9.93 9.76 -30.08
CA LEU A 435 -8.57 9.99 -29.57
C LEU A 435 -8.13 11.45 -29.70
N ASP A 436 -8.61 12.19 -30.69
CA ASP A 436 -8.27 13.60 -30.92
C ASP A 436 -8.70 14.52 -29.76
N ASN A 437 -9.66 14.05 -28.95
CA ASN A 437 -10.13 14.79 -27.79
C ASN A 437 -9.24 14.62 -26.56
N TYR A 438 -8.22 13.76 -26.59
CA TYR A 438 -7.41 13.41 -25.43
C TYR A 438 -5.91 13.51 -25.72
N ASP A 439 -5.17 13.89 -24.70
CA ASP A 439 -3.70 13.89 -24.70
C ASP A 439 -3.15 12.63 -24.03
N VAL A 440 -3.93 12.05 -23.08
CA VAL A 440 -3.59 10.84 -22.34
C VAL A 440 -4.77 9.87 -22.32
N VAL A 441 -4.52 8.60 -22.59
CA VAL A 441 -5.49 7.50 -22.42
C VAL A 441 -4.94 6.51 -21.41
N VAL A 442 -5.69 6.29 -20.33
CA VAL A 442 -5.36 5.29 -19.31
C VAL A 442 -6.25 4.06 -19.50
N MET A 443 -5.63 2.91 -19.65
CA MET A 443 -6.27 1.59 -19.72
C MET A 443 -6.02 0.84 -18.40
N PRO A 444 -6.96 0.85 -17.44
CA PRO A 444 -6.84 0.09 -16.21
C PRO A 444 -6.71 -1.41 -16.46
N ARG A 445 -6.31 -2.19 -15.45
CA ARG A 445 -6.25 -3.65 -15.55
C ARG A 445 -7.56 -4.20 -16.15
N GLY A 446 -7.43 -5.02 -17.20
CA GLY A 446 -8.60 -5.56 -17.88
C GLY A 446 -8.21 -6.44 -19.06
N TRP A 447 -9.24 -6.94 -19.74
CA TRP A 447 -9.10 -7.73 -20.96
C TRP A 447 -9.64 -6.92 -22.14
N TYR A 448 -8.72 -6.42 -22.98
CA TYR A 448 -9.07 -5.57 -24.12
C TYR A 448 -8.90 -6.34 -25.43
N SER A 449 -10.00 -6.46 -26.17
CA SER A 449 -9.99 -7.03 -27.52
C SER A 449 -9.95 -5.89 -28.53
N LEU A 450 -8.74 -5.49 -28.93
CA LEU A 450 -8.51 -4.46 -29.93
C LEU A 450 -8.40 -5.12 -31.32
N ASN A 451 -9.18 -4.61 -32.28
CA ASN A 451 -9.06 -5.04 -33.67
C ASN A 451 -7.92 -4.27 -34.37
N GLU A 452 -7.56 -4.68 -35.59
CA GLU A 452 -6.45 -4.08 -36.36
C GLU A 452 -6.63 -2.57 -36.59
N THR A 453 -7.86 -2.11 -36.84
CA THR A 453 -8.16 -0.69 -37.03
C THR A 453 -7.87 0.09 -35.74
N GLN A 454 -8.36 -0.39 -34.60
CA GLN A 454 -8.13 0.26 -33.32
C GLN A 454 -6.64 0.27 -32.90
N MET A 455 -5.91 -0.80 -33.22
CA MET A 455 -4.46 -0.87 -32.99
C MET A 455 -3.72 0.14 -33.85
N SER A 456 -4.10 0.27 -35.13
CA SER A 456 -3.52 1.24 -36.05
C SER A 456 -3.83 2.69 -35.64
N GLU A 457 -5.06 2.98 -35.24
CA GLU A 457 -5.47 4.30 -34.73
C GLU A 457 -4.70 4.68 -33.47
N LEU A 458 -4.59 3.78 -32.49
CA LEU A 458 -3.78 3.99 -31.30
C LEU A 458 -2.30 4.20 -31.61
N SER A 459 -1.73 3.39 -32.51
CA SER A 459 -0.32 3.50 -32.90
C SER A 459 -0.05 4.86 -33.57
N SER A 460 -0.93 5.30 -34.47
CA SER A 460 -0.83 6.62 -35.13
C SER A 460 -0.93 7.74 -34.10
N TRP A 461 -1.92 7.69 -33.22
CA TRP A 461 -2.15 8.69 -32.18
C TRP A 461 -0.94 8.79 -31.21
N VAL A 462 -0.35 7.66 -30.79
CA VAL A 462 0.89 7.66 -29.96
C VAL A 462 2.05 8.26 -30.74
N SER A 463 2.20 7.92 -32.04
CA SER A 463 3.26 8.47 -32.91
C SER A 463 3.14 9.98 -33.12
N GLU A 464 1.95 10.54 -33.00
CA GLU A 464 1.63 11.97 -33.07
C GLU A 464 1.76 12.69 -31.72
N GLY A 465 2.14 11.99 -30.65
CA GLY A 465 2.41 12.55 -29.33
C GLY A 465 1.37 12.22 -28.25
N GLY A 466 0.36 11.42 -28.56
CA GLY A 466 -0.58 10.88 -27.57
C GLY A 466 0.12 9.94 -26.59
N GLN A 467 -0.30 9.95 -25.33
CA GLN A 467 0.28 9.12 -24.28
C GLN A 467 -0.67 8.01 -23.87
N LEU A 468 -0.23 6.77 -24.03
CA LEU A 468 -0.97 5.57 -23.62
C LEU A 468 -0.38 4.97 -22.36
N ILE A 469 -1.20 4.85 -21.31
CA ILE A 469 -0.84 4.20 -20.05
C ILE A 469 -1.64 2.91 -19.92
N ALA A 470 -1.01 1.76 -20.12
CA ALA A 470 -1.62 0.45 -19.93
C ALA A 470 -1.19 -0.16 -18.60
N ILE A 471 -2.14 -0.58 -17.75
CA ILE A 471 -1.88 -1.07 -16.39
C ILE A 471 -2.13 -2.58 -16.32
N GLY A 472 -1.12 -3.33 -15.85
CA GLY A 472 -1.21 -4.76 -15.59
C GLY A 472 -1.67 -5.56 -16.82
N GLY A 473 -2.78 -6.29 -16.70
CA GLY A 473 -3.30 -7.12 -17.79
C GLY A 473 -3.63 -6.39 -19.10
N ALA A 474 -3.80 -5.06 -19.07
CA ALA A 474 -3.99 -4.27 -20.30
C ALA A 474 -2.77 -4.31 -21.23
N CYS A 475 -1.55 -4.45 -20.67
CA CYS A 475 -0.32 -4.56 -21.45
C CYS A 475 -0.32 -5.76 -22.41
N ARG A 476 -1.04 -6.84 -22.07
CA ARG A 476 -1.17 -8.04 -22.92
C ARG A 476 -1.74 -7.75 -24.31
N SER A 477 -2.51 -6.66 -24.46
CA SER A 477 -3.09 -6.26 -25.74
C SER A 477 -2.05 -5.75 -26.72
N PHE A 478 -0.88 -5.34 -26.23
CA PHE A 478 0.21 -4.73 -26.99
C PHE A 478 1.44 -5.64 -27.11
N ALA A 479 1.53 -6.68 -26.25
CA ALA A 479 2.65 -7.61 -26.28
C ALA A 479 2.67 -8.40 -27.59
N ASP A 480 3.86 -8.57 -28.17
CA ASP A 480 4.14 -9.23 -29.46
C ASP A 480 3.41 -8.58 -30.65
N LYS A 481 3.05 -7.30 -30.53
CA LYS A 481 2.48 -6.53 -31.63
C LYS A 481 3.52 -5.62 -32.25
N GLU A 482 3.54 -5.60 -33.57
CA GLU A 482 4.47 -4.76 -34.34
C GLU A 482 4.32 -3.28 -33.94
N GLY A 483 5.44 -2.61 -33.67
CA GLY A 483 5.50 -1.19 -33.32
C GLY A 483 5.34 -0.88 -31.82
N TRP A 484 5.02 -1.85 -30.94
CA TRP A 484 4.78 -1.57 -29.52
C TRP A 484 5.96 -1.87 -28.58
N GLY A 485 6.99 -2.56 -29.05
CA GLY A 485 8.22 -2.81 -28.27
C GLY A 485 8.03 -3.61 -26.98
N LEU A 486 6.87 -4.29 -26.82
CA LEU A 486 6.58 -5.19 -25.71
C LEU A 486 6.56 -6.62 -26.22
N SER A 487 7.29 -7.50 -25.55
CA SER A 487 7.24 -8.94 -25.77
C SER A 487 6.72 -9.66 -24.54
N ARG A 488 6.10 -10.82 -24.74
CA ARG A 488 5.77 -11.72 -23.64
C ARG A 488 7.05 -12.37 -23.12
N THR A 489 7.15 -12.50 -21.81
CA THR A 489 8.19 -13.34 -21.21
C THR A 489 7.84 -14.80 -21.49
N GLY A 490 8.73 -15.53 -22.14
CA GLY A 490 8.55 -16.97 -22.42
C GLY A 490 8.74 -17.38 -23.87
N ASP A 491 9.42 -16.59 -24.73
CA ASP A 491 9.73 -16.99 -26.09
C ASP A 491 11.10 -17.66 -26.23
N GLU A 492 11.09 -18.78 -26.91
CA GLU A 492 12.12 -19.65 -27.48
C GLU A 492 13.43 -19.92 -26.68
N GLU A 493 14.14 -18.93 -26.14
CA GLU A 493 15.33 -19.19 -25.30
C GLU A 493 14.96 -19.60 -23.87
N ASP A 494 13.89 -19.04 -23.31
CA ASP A 494 13.33 -19.48 -22.03
C ASP A 494 12.54 -20.79 -22.16
N GLU A 495 11.94 -21.10 -23.33
CA GLU A 495 11.38 -22.42 -23.60
C GLU A 495 12.46 -23.51 -23.66
N MET A 496 13.63 -23.25 -24.25
CA MET A 496 14.74 -24.22 -24.25
C MET A 496 15.35 -24.42 -22.86
N LEU A 497 15.51 -23.36 -22.07
CA LEU A 497 15.94 -23.47 -20.66
C LEU A 497 14.85 -24.06 -19.76
N ARG A 498 13.59 -23.76 -20.06
CA ARG A 498 12.43 -24.37 -19.39
C ARG A 498 12.13 -25.78 -19.88
N GLU A 499 12.44 -26.16 -21.13
CA GLU A 499 12.31 -27.57 -21.54
C GLU A 499 13.29 -28.45 -20.78
N ASP A 500 14.52 -28.02 -20.48
CA ASP A 500 15.46 -28.80 -19.66
C ASP A 500 15.10 -28.77 -18.15
N GLU A 501 14.69 -27.65 -17.58
CA GLU A 501 14.16 -27.55 -16.22
C GLU A 501 12.73 -28.08 -16.11
N TYR A 502 11.86 -27.80 -17.09
CA TYR A 502 10.49 -28.31 -17.15
C TYR A 502 10.46 -29.81 -17.40
N ASP A 503 11.38 -30.39 -18.19
CA ASP A 503 11.52 -31.84 -18.34
C ASP A 503 12.04 -32.51 -17.07
N ALA A 504 12.87 -31.85 -16.28
CA ALA A 504 13.28 -32.35 -14.96
C ALA A 504 12.15 -32.19 -13.92
N HIS A 505 11.49 -31.04 -13.86
CA HIS A 505 10.33 -30.80 -12.99
C HIS A 505 9.09 -31.58 -13.46
N SER A 506 8.71 -31.53 -14.75
CA SER A 506 7.53 -32.23 -15.26
C SER A 506 7.62 -33.75 -15.17
N LYS A 507 8.82 -34.32 -15.16
CA LYS A 507 9.00 -35.76 -14.86
C LYS A 507 8.79 -36.06 -13.39
N SER A 508 9.20 -35.16 -12.47
CA SER A 508 8.89 -35.31 -11.04
C SER A 508 7.40 -35.03 -10.75
N ASP A 509 6.81 -34.06 -11.42
CA ASP A 509 5.43 -33.61 -11.21
C ASP A 509 4.40 -34.58 -11.75
N ARG A 510 4.68 -35.28 -12.86
CA ARG A 510 3.83 -36.38 -13.37
C ARG A 510 3.67 -37.51 -12.37
N PHE A 511 4.56 -37.63 -11.40
CA PHE A 511 4.52 -38.62 -10.34
C PHE A 511 4.24 -38.02 -8.96
N ALA A 512 4.06 -36.68 -8.90
CA ALA A 512 3.66 -36.02 -7.66
C ALA A 512 2.26 -36.48 -7.24
N PRO A 513 2.02 -36.72 -5.95
CA PRO A 513 0.67 -36.97 -5.47
C PRO A 513 -0.26 -35.79 -5.84
N PHE A 514 -1.44 -36.08 -6.36
CA PHE A 514 -2.46 -35.08 -6.74
C PHE A 514 -2.73 -34.06 -5.62
N ALA A 515 -2.60 -34.46 -4.36
CA ALA A 515 -2.74 -33.59 -3.20
C ALA A 515 -1.69 -32.45 -3.14
N LEU A 516 -0.59 -32.54 -3.89
CA LEU A 516 0.45 -31.50 -3.94
C LEU A 516 0.25 -30.48 -5.08
N ASP A 517 -0.67 -30.75 -6.01
CA ASP A 517 -0.91 -29.93 -7.20
C ASP A 517 -1.28 -28.48 -6.84
N THR A 518 -2.23 -28.28 -5.94
CA THR A 518 -2.62 -26.96 -5.43
C THR A 518 -1.45 -26.24 -4.73
N ARG A 519 -0.62 -26.99 -3.99
CA ARG A 519 0.52 -26.44 -3.26
C ARG A 519 1.60 -25.94 -4.21
N MET A 520 1.87 -26.68 -5.28
CA MET A 520 2.84 -26.32 -6.30
C MET A 520 2.38 -25.09 -7.08
N SER A 521 1.11 -25.03 -7.47
CA SER A 521 0.51 -23.89 -8.15
C SER A 521 0.61 -22.59 -7.35
N VAL A 522 0.39 -22.63 -6.02
CA VAL A 522 0.52 -21.45 -5.15
C VAL A 522 1.97 -21.00 -5.02
N MET A 523 2.94 -21.91 -5.02
CA MET A 523 4.36 -21.57 -4.94
C MET A 523 4.84 -20.78 -6.17
N ASP A 524 4.27 -21.01 -7.34
CA ASP A 524 4.62 -20.33 -8.59
C ASP A 524 4.11 -18.87 -8.61
N ASP A 525 3.07 -18.54 -7.86
CA ASP A 525 2.50 -17.20 -7.83
C ASP A 525 3.37 -16.17 -7.08
N ILE A 526 4.22 -16.60 -6.14
CA ILE A 526 5.14 -15.77 -5.35
C ILE A 526 4.46 -14.46 -4.87
N PRO A 527 3.34 -14.52 -4.16
CA PRO A 527 2.64 -13.32 -3.71
C PRO A 527 3.47 -12.59 -2.63
N GLY A 528 3.58 -11.27 -2.76
CA GLY A 528 4.23 -10.43 -1.74
C GLY A 528 5.75 -10.27 -1.88
N ALA A 529 6.36 -10.66 -2.99
CA ALA A 529 7.78 -10.38 -3.23
C ALA A 529 8.04 -8.86 -3.40
N VAL A 530 9.10 -8.35 -2.76
CA VAL A 530 9.53 -6.95 -2.93
C VAL A 530 10.70 -6.90 -3.90
N TYR A 531 10.49 -6.18 -4.99
CA TYR A 531 11.52 -5.96 -6.01
C TYR A 531 12.10 -4.57 -5.89
N LYS A 532 13.43 -4.48 -5.83
CA LYS A 532 14.14 -3.21 -5.96
C LYS A 532 14.44 -2.95 -7.43
N ILE A 533 13.80 -1.94 -7.98
CA ILE A 533 13.91 -1.55 -9.38
C ILE A 533 14.89 -0.38 -9.49
N GLY A 534 15.92 -0.49 -10.33
CA GLY A 534 16.78 0.64 -10.67
C GLY A 534 16.06 1.59 -11.61
N LEU A 535 16.15 2.88 -11.35
CA LEU A 535 15.52 3.93 -12.14
C LEU A 535 16.58 4.80 -12.84
N ASP A 536 16.35 5.11 -14.10
CA ASP A 536 17.01 6.22 -14.79
C ASP A 536 16.31 7.53 -14.41
N ASN A 537 16.79 8.18 -13.36
CA ASN A 537 16.25 9.45 -12.86
C ASN A 537 16.52 10.66 -13.77
N THR A 538 17.17 10.47 -14.91
CA THR A 538 17.28 11.48 -15.97
C THR A 538 16.07 11.46 -16.92
N HIS A 539 15.30 10.39 -16.92
CA HIS A 539 14.08 10.27 -17.71
C HIS A 539 12.89 10.95 -17.02
N PRO A 540 12.04 11.73 -17.73
CA PRO A 540 10.93 12.47 -17.14
C PRO A 540 9.95 11.63 -16.31
N LEU A 541 9.72 10.37 -16.66
CA LEU A 541 8.88 9.45 -15.89
C LEU A 541 9.44 9.10 -14.50
N ALA A 542 10.72 9.34 -14.25
CA ALA A 542 11.38 9.08 -12.98
C ALA A 542 11.66 10.37 -12.17
N TYR A 543 11.19 11.53 -12.64
CA TYR A 543 11.34 12.78 -11.87
C TYR A 543 10.62 12.68 -10.52
N GLY A 544 11.25 13.18 -9.47
CA GLY A 544 10.77 13.05 -8.09
C GLY A 544 11.17 11.75 -7.39
N TYR A 545 11.70 10.75 -8.12
CA TYR A 545 12.24 9.52 -7.54
C TYR A 545 13.77 9.57 -7.41
N GLY A 546 14.32 8.77 -6.49
CA GLY A 546 15.76 8.53 -6.40
C GLY A 546 16.23 7.49 -7.45
N ASP A 547 17.40 6.88 -7.20
CA ASP A 547 18.01 5.89 -8.11
C ASP A 547 17.26 4.55 -8.12
N SER A 548 16.32 4.35 -7.22
CA SER A 548 15.59 3.09 -7.13
C SER A 548 14.18 3.27 -6.55
N TYR A 549 13.33 2.32 -6.91
CA TYR A 549 11.96 2.20 -6.42
C TYR A 549 11.73 0.78 -5.90
N LEU A 550 10.95 0.64 -4.82
CA LEU A 550 10.53 -0.66 -4.30
C LEU A 550 9.11 -0.96 -4.80
N SER A 551 8.95 -2.09 -5.47
CA SER A 551 7.65 -2.57 -5.94
C SER A 551 7.28 -3.86 -5.23
N ILE A 552 6.05 -3.96 -4.75
CA ILE A 552 5.51 -5.18 -4.15
C ILE A 552 4.69 -5.90 -5.22
N LYS A 553 5.00 -7.18 -5.46
CA LYS A 553 4.17 -8.05 -6.28
C LYS A 553 2.98 -8.52 -5.43
N THR A 554 1.78 -8.26 -5.91
CA THR A 554 0.53 -8.68 -5.28
C THR A 554 -0.20 -9.67 -6.17
#